data_293721939e03d346bd14ba857f029718
#
_entry.id   293721939e03d346bd14ba857f029718
#
_cell.length_a   1.000
_cell.length_b   1.000
_cell.length_c   1.000
_cell.angle_alpha   90.00
_cell.angle_beta   90.00
_cell.angle_gamma   90.00
#
_symmetry.space_group_name_H-M   'P 1'
#
loop_
_entity.id
_entity.type
_entity.pdbx_description
1 polymer ?
#
loop_
_entity_poly.entity_id
_entity_poly.type
_entity_poly.pdbx_seq_one_letter_code
_entity_poly.pdbx_strand_id
1 'polypeptide(L)'
;MKNLEIFMVEEENSIKEVMEKIAVNARGLVFVCRGGRLLATVTDGDIRRYILAGGDIEGEVSQAAHYSPVFVYPEDRDQAKDIMIRRSITALPVVDRDRRIMDILFLRYPDEEDAEEANDGLDVPVVIMAGGKGQRLKPFTDILPKPLIPLGEKTVTERIIMRFQKYGCNRFYMIVNYKKNFIKAYFADNEMKYNIQFVEEEKFLGTAGGLKLVQGKAAGDFFVSNCDILIDADYQAILEEHVRKKCIITLVCAHKKYQMPYGTVEGDAEGYVCNMQEKPVLSYNINTGLYVINERFLEMIPQDTFVDMTELIGECIRKKEKVGIYLIEEEQWLDTGQMEELEKTYTALKLNG
;
A
#
# COMPACT_ATOMS: atom_id res chain seq x y z
N MET A 1 4.45 -25.22 -11.88
CA MET A 1 5.90 -25.22 -11.57
C MET A 1 6.43 -23.86 -11.97
N LYS A 2 7.02 -23.11 -11.04
CA LYS A 2 7.67 -21.83 -11.38
C LYS A 2 8.77 -22.07 -12.39
N ASN A 3 8.82 -21.28 -13.45
CA ASN A 3 9.89 -21.38 -14.45
C ASN A 3 11.15 -20.72 -13.84
N LEU A 4 12.00 -21.53 -13.18
CA LEU A 4 13.24 -21.05 -12.53
C LEU A 4 14.29 -20.58 -13.54
N GLU A 5 14.21 -21.05 -14.78
CA GLU A 5 15.19 -20.75 -15.83
C GLU A 5 15.24 -19.27 -16.21
N ILE A 6 14.12 -18.53 -16.03
CA ILE A 6 14.10 -17.09 -16.31
C ILE A 6 14.89 -16.26 -15.29
N PHE A 7 15.27 -16.86 -14.16
CA PHE A 7 16.08 -16.20 -13.12
C PHE A 7 17.52 -16.70 -13.08
N MET A 8 17.91 -17.62 -13.94
CA MET A 8 19.25 -18.25 -13.92
C MET A 8 20.00 -17.91 -15.20
N VAL A 9 21.28 -17.58 -15.08
CA VAL A 9 22.21 -17.33 -16.17
C VAL A 9 23.49 -18.09 -15.92
N GLU A 10 24.21 -18.50 -16.96
CA GLU A 10 25.56 -19.04 -16.82
C GLU A 10 26.59 -17.89 -16.74
N GLU A 11 27.73 -18.13 -16.12
CA GLU A 11 28.77 -17.15 -15.85
C GLU A 11 29.35 -16.51 -17.12
N GLU A 12 29.28 -17.22 -18.24
CA GLU A 12 29.76 -16.80 -19.56
C GLU A 12 28.73 -15.94 -20.34
N ASN A 13 27.48 -15.83 -19.86
CA ASN A 13 26.50 -14.99 -20.53
C ASN A 13 26.95 -13.53 -20.55
N SER A 14 26.63 -12.83 -21.64
CA SER A 14 26.91 -11.40 -21.76
C SER A 14 26.01 -10.56 -20.84
N ILE A 15 26.49 -9.38 -20.45
CA ILE A 15 25.66 -8.40 -19.70
C ILE A 15 24.36 -8.11 -20.44
N LYS A 16 24.38 -8.02 -21.79
CA LYS A 16 23.20 -7.80 -22.61
C LYS A 16 22.16 -8.91 -22.47
N GLU A 17 22.57 -10.18 -22.57
CA GLU A 17 21.67 -11.32 -22.34
C GLU A 17 21.07 -11.33 -20.94
N VAL A 18 21.86 -10.92 -19.96
CA VAL A 18 21.40 -10.79 -18.56
C VAL A 18 20.35 -9.67 -18.43
N MET A 19 20.57 -8.52 -19.06
CA MET A 19 19.59 -7.42 -19.09
C MET A 19 18.28 -7.84 -19.75
N GLU A 20 18.33 -8.57 -20.87
CA GLU A 20 17.16 -9.12 -21.54
C GLU A 20 16.40 -10.09 -20.62
N LYS A 21 17.11 -10.92 -19.86
CA LYS A 21 16.53 -11.87 -18.93
C LYS A 21 15.91 -11.19 -17.70
N ILE A 22 16.55 -10.13 -17.19
CA ILE A 22 16.00 -9.28 -16.12
C ILE A 22 14.72 -8.58 -16.58
N ALA A 23 14.69 -8.07 -17.82
CA ALA A 23 13.49 -7.46 -18.38
C ALA A 23 12.32 -8.44 -18.49
N VAL A 24 12.60 -9.71 -18.87
CA VAL A 24 11.57 -10.77 -18.97
C VAL A 24 11.05 -11.19 -17.59
N ASN A 25 11.93 -11.32 -16.59
CA ASN A 25 11.53 -11.78 -15.26
C ASN A 25 10.89 -10.69 -14.40
N ALA A 26 11.03 -9.41 -14.78
CA ALA A 26 10.47 -8.23 -14.11
C ALA A 26 10.76 -8.15 -12.58
N ARG A 27 11.88 -8.77 -12.13
CA ARG A 27 12.28 -8.77 -10.70
C ARG A 27 13.62 -8.09 -10.44
N GLY A 28 14.24 -7.52 -11.49
CA GLY A 28 15.46 -6.72 -11.36
C GLY A 28 16.72 -7.48 -10.98
N LEU A 29 16.71 -8.83 -11.04
CA LEU A 29 17.86 -9.65 -10.67
C LEU A 29 17.90 -11.00 -11.38
N VAL A 30 19.11 -11.60 -11.43
CA VAL A 30 19.32 -12.99 -11.83
C VAL A 30 20.36 -13.66 -10.91
N PHE A 31 20.33 -14.99 -10.88
CA PHE A 31 21.32 -15.83 -10.20
C PHE A 31 22.30 -16.37 -11.24
N VAL A 32 23.59 -16.08 -11.03
CA VAL A 32 24.67 -16.58 -11.87
C VAL A 32 25.04 -17.99 -11.42
N CYS A 33 25.02 -18.92 -12.37
CA CYS A 33 25.30 -20.33 -12.12
C CYS A 33 26.48 -20.81 -12.94
N ARG A 34 27.03 -21.95 -12.55
CA ARG A 34 27.95 -22.75 -13.37
C ARG A 34 27.50 -24.19 -13.29
N GLY A 35 27.01 -24.72 -14.42
CA GLY A 35 26.45 -26.10 -14.48
C GLY A 35 25.29 -26.28 -13.50
N GLY A 36 24.43 -25.29 -13.34
CA GLY A 36 23.25 -25.27 -12.45
C GLY A 36 23.56 -25.03 -10.97
N ARG A 37 24.81 -24.75 -10.58
CA ARG A 37 25.21 -24.41 -9.20
C ARG A 37 25.29 -22.90 -9.02
N LEU A 38 24.67 -22.40 -7.98
CA LEU A 38 24.69 -20.97 -7.62
C LEU A 38 26.11 -20.50 -7.29
N LEU A 39 26.58 -19.51 -8.03
CA LEU A 39 27.88 -18.86 -7.82
C LEU A 39 27.75 -17.43 -7.29
N ALA A 40 26.86 -16.65 -7.92
CA ALA A 40 26.74 -15.22 -7.69
C ALA A 40 25.32 -14.72 -7.92
N THR A 41 25.09 -13.45 -7.63
CA THR A 41 23.88 -12.70 -7.98
C THR A 41 24.25 -11.47 -8.79
N VAL A 42 23.34 -11.04 -9.67
CA VAL A 42 23.44 -9.78 -10.39
C VAL A 42 22.10 -9.08 -10.36
N THR A 43 22.12 -7.79 -10.04
CA THR A 43 20.94 -6.91 -10.06
C THR A 43 21.08 -5.84 -11.15
N ASP A 44 19.96 -5.19 -11.50
CA ASP A 44 19.96 -3.99 -12.35
C ASP A 44 20.95 -2.94 -11.86
N GLY A 45 21.04 -2.77 -10.53
CA GLY A 45 21.98 -1.83 -9.91
C GLY A 45 23.44 -2.19 -10.15
N ASP A 46 23.79 -3.50 -10.13
CA ASP A 46 25.15 -3.97 -10.39
C ASP A 46 25.53 -3.72 -11.85
N ILE A 47 24.66 -4.06 -12.77
CA ILE A 47 24.84 -3.81 -14.21
C ILE A 47 25.01 -2.33 -14.49
N ARG A 48 24.15 -1.48 -13.91
CA ARG A 48 24.26 -0.02 -14.08
C ARG A 48 25.58 0.51 -13.59
N ARG A 49 26.06 0.08 -12.41
CA ARG A 49 27.37 0.46 -11.85
C ARG A 49 28.52 0.02 -12.76
N TYR A 50 28.45 -1.21 -13.27
CA TYR A 50 29.44 -1.74 -14.18
C TYR A 50 29.54 -0.92 -15.48
N ILE A 51 28.41 -0.60 -16.11
CA ILE A 51 28.36 0.22 -17.34
C ILE A 51 28.87 1.63 -17.08
N LEU A 52 28.46 2.26 -15.97
CA LEU A 52 28.94 3.61 -15.59
C LEU A 52 30.44 3.65 -15.29
N ALA A 53 31.04 2.53 -14.91
CA ALA A 53 32.49 2.38 -14.73
C ALA A 53 33.23 2.11 -16.06
N GLY A 54 32.53 2.13 -17.21
CA GLY A 54 33.12 1.89 -18.53
C GLY A 54 33.14 0.43 -18.97
N GLY A 55 32.34 -0.42 -18.30
CA GLY A 55 32.19 -1.83 -18.68
C GLY A 55 31.44 -2.02 -19.99
N ASP A 56 31.76 -3.08 -20.70
CA ASP A 56 31.17 -3.44 -21.99
C ASP A 56 29.94 -4.31 -21.82
N ILE A 57 28.83 -3.96 -22.49
CA ILE A 57 27.58 -4.73 -22.46
C ILE A 57 27.68 -6.11 -23.11
N GLU A 58 28.63 -6.29 -24.04
CA GLU A 58 28.95 -7.60 -24.63
C GLU A 58 29.95 -8.40 -23.75
N GLY A 59 30.46 -7.79 -22.66
CA GLY A 59 31.31 -8.46 -21.69
C GLY A 59 30.56 -9.52 -20.85
N GLU A 60 31.29 -10.44 -20.25
CA GLU A 60 30.72 -11.50 -19.40
C GLU A 60 30.10 -10.95 -18.13
N VAL A 61 28.98 -11.55 -17.69
CA VAL A 61 28.27 -11.19 -16.46
C VAL A 61 29.11 -11.37 -15.21
N SER A 62 30.10 -12.23 -15.26
CA SER A 62 31.12 -12.45 -14.22
C SER A 62 31.75 -11.14 -13.72
N GLN A 63 31.89 -10.13 -14.58
CA GLN A 63 32.51 -8.84 -14.28
C GLN A 63 31.61 -7.90 -13.44
N ALA A 64 30.29 -8.10 -13.48
CA ALA A 64 29.31 -7.34 -12.71
C ALA A 64 28.75 -8.14 -11.51
N ALA A 65 29.09 -9.42 -11.38
CA ALA A 65 28.49 -10.36 -10.45
C ALA A 65 29.00 -10.20 -9.01
N HIS A 66 28.09 -10.38 -8.05
CA HIS A 66 28.39 -10.41 -6.62
C HIS A 66 28.53 -11.88 -6.16
N TYR A 67 29.79 -12.31 -5.92
CA TYR A 67 30.16 -13.71 -5.62
C TYR A 67 29.96 -14.15 -4.15
N SER A 68 29.12 -13.46 -3.41
CA SER A 68 28.70 -13.84 -2.05
C SER A 68 27.18 -13.94 -1.95
N PRO A 69 26.52 -14.80 -2.76
CA PRO A 69 25.08 -14.88 -2.79
C PRO A 69 24.56 -15.37 -1.44
N VAL A 70 23.49 -14.74 -0.97
CA VAL A 70 22.73 -15.20 0.18
C VAL A 70 21.77 -16.29 -0.32
N PHE A 71 21.68 -17.41 0.39
CA PHE A 71 20.79 -18.52 0.09
C PHE A 71 20.35 -19.23 1.36
N VAL A 72 19.35 -20.09 1.28
CA VAL A 72 18.93 -20.99 2.36
C VAL A 72 18.84 -22.43 1.86
N TYR A 73 18.91 -23.37 2.81
CA TYR A 73 18.58 -24.77 2.56
C TYR A 73 17.07 -25.01 2.76
N PRO A 74 16.50 -26.11 2.22
CA PRO A 74 15.07 -26.40 2.39
C PRO A 74 14.61 -26.43 3.86
N GLU A 75 15.47 -26.90 4.77
CA GLU A 75 15.22 -26.95 6.21
C GLU A 75 15.13 -25.58 6.89
N ASP A 76 15.72 -24.54 6.30
CA ASP A 76 15.76 -23.18 6.84
C ASP A 76 14.74 -22.25 6.15
N ARG A 77 13.82 -22.80 5.36
CA ARG A 77 12.86 -22.04 4.56
C ARG A 77 12.01 -21.09 5.39
N ASP A 78 11.65 -21.48 6.60
CA ASP A 78 10.84 -20.67 7.53
C ASP A 78 11.57 -19.39 7.99
N GLN A 79 12.91 -19.38 7.96
CA GLN A 79 13.73 -18.23 8.33
C GLN A 79 14.01 -17.30 7.13
N ALA A 80 13.58 -17.68 5.93
CA ALA A 80 13.89 -16.96 4.69
C ALA A 80 13.45 -15.51 4.72
N LYS A 81 12.23 -15.23 5.22
CA LYS A 81 11.67 -13.88 5.33
C LYS A 81 12.55 -12.98 6.22
N ASP A 82 12.94 -13.46 7.39
CA ASP A 82 13.79 -12.71 8.31
C ASP A 82 15.20 -12.47 7.74
N ILE A 83 15.73 -13.44 6.97
CA ILE A 83 17.03 -13.30 6.30
C ILE A 83 16.93 -12.22 5.21
N MET A 84 15.91 -12.27 4.36
CA MET A 84 15.69 -11.29 3.30
C MET A 84 15.55 -9.88 3.88
N ILE A 85 14.78 -9.72 4.95
CA ILE A 85 14.59 -8.45 5.65
C ILE A 85 15.92 -7.91 6.20
N ARG A 86 16.67 -8.74 6.96
CA ARG A 86 17.93 -8.33 7.58
C ARG A 86 19.03 -8.01 6.56
N ARG A 87 19.01 -8.65 5.40
CA ARG A 87 19.98 -8.47 4.32
C ARG A 87 19.55 -7.48 3.26
N SER A 88 18.32 -6.92 3.36
CA SER A 88 17.72 -6.01 2.37
C SER A 88 17.72 -6.59 0.95
N ILE A 89 17.34 -7.88 0.82
CA ILE A 89 17.25 -8.57 -0.46
C ILE A 89 15.81 -8.99 -0.75
N THR A 90 15.42 -8.90 -2.01
CA THR A 90 14.05 -9.16 -2.48
C THR A 90 13.82 -10.57 -2.99
N ALA A 91 14.91 -11.31 -3.24
CA ALA A 91 14.84 -12.71 -3.68
C ALA A 91 15.91 -13.54 -2.98
N LEU A 92 15.54 -14.77 -2.59
CA LEU A 92 16.41 -15.69 -1.86
C LEU A 92 16.29 -17.09 -2.47
N PRO A 93 17.36 -17.62 -3.09
CA PRO A 93 17.34 -18.95 -3.65
C PRO A 93 17.38 -20.00 -2.53
N VAL A 94 16.58 -21.04 -2.68
CA VAL A 94 16.63 -22.27 -1.90
C VAL A 94 17.51 -23.25 -2.68
N VAL A 95 18.59 -23.71 -2.08
CA VAL A 95 19.55 -24.59 -2.76
C VAL A 95 19.67 -25.94 -2.07
N ASP A 96 20.04 -26.94 -2.84
CA ASP A 96 20.45 -28.24 -2.29
C ASP A 96 21.89 -28.19 -1.72
N ARG A 97 22.37 -29.32 -1.18
CA ARG A 97 23.73 -29.43 -0.62
C ARG A 97 24.84 -29.26 -1.66
N ASP A 98 24.53 -29.42 -2.94
CA ASP A 98 25.44 -29.17 -4.07
C ASP A 98 25.32 -27.72 -4.60
N ARG A 99 24.57 -26.85 -3.91
CA ARG A 99 24.24 -25.47 -4.29
C ARG A 99 23.45 -25.34 -5.59
N ARG A 100 22.68 -26.35 -5.99
CA ARG A 100 21.76 -26.23 -7.11
C ARG A 100 20.48 -25.53 -6.65
N ILE A 101 20.00 -24.58 -7.43
CA ILE A 101 18.77 -23.84 -7.12
C ILE A 101 17.57 -24.79 -7.30
N MET A 102 16.86 -25.03 -6.20
CA MET A 102 15.65 -25.85 -6.15
C MET A 102 14.38 -25.01 -6.22
N ASP A 103 14.40 -23.80 -5.63
CA ASP A 103 13.31 -22.84 -5.61
C ASP A 103 13.87 -21.43 -5.41
N ILE A 104 13.06 -20.42 -5.68
CA ILE A 104 13.38 -19.02 -5.40
C ILE A 104 12.24 -18.45 -4.59
N LEU A 105 12.56 -17.98 -3.39
CA LEU A 105 11.65 -17.27 -2.52
C LEU A 105 11.79 -15.78 -2.80
N PHE A 106 10.69 -15.13 -3.09
CA PHE A 106 10.66 -13.68 -3.22
C PHE A 106 10.17 -13.09 -1.91
N LEU A 107 10.78 -11.97 -1.49
CA LEU A 107 10.22 -11.17 -0.41
C LEU A 107 8.89 -10.62 -0.93
N ARG A 108 7.82 -11.29 -0.56
CA ARG A 108 6.48 -10.79 -0.81
C ARG A 108 6.18 -9.80 0.31
N TYR A 109 5.84 -8.59 -0.07
CA TYR A 109 5.27 -7.65 0.88
C TYR A 109 3.89 -8.14 1.32
N PRO A 110 3.38 -7.72 2.48
CA PRO A 110 2.06 -8.15 2.95
C PRO A 110 0.94 -8.05 1.89
N ASP A 111 1.11 -7.15 0.92
CA ASP A 111 0.18 -6.93 -0.18
C ASP A 111 0.24 -8.00 -1.29
N GLU A 112 1.28 -8.85 -1.32
CA GLU A 112 1.48 -9.87 -2.37
C GLU A 112 1.26 -11.30 -1.86
N GLU A 113 1.16 -11.52 -0.54
CA GLU A 113 1.19 -12.88 0.04
C GLU A 113 -0.08 -13.72 -0.21
N ASP A 114 -1.24 -13.12 -0.54
CA ASP A 114 -2.52 -13.83 -0.50
C ASP A 114 -3.44 -13.64 -1.71
N ALA A 115 -2.91 -13.38 -2.89
CA ALA A 115 -3.75 -13.37 -4.10
C ALA A 115 -4.20 -14.79 -4.53
N GLU A 116 -3.69 -15.86 -3.92
CA GLU A 116 -3.99 -17.25 -4.28
C GLU A 116 -4.93 -18.00 -3.31
N GLU A 117 -5.21 -17.45 -2.13
CA GLU A 117 -6.28 -17.96 -1.27
C GLU A 117 -7.47 -17.00 -1.33
N ALA A 118 -8.26 -17.07 -2.42
CA ALA A 118 -9.60 -16.50 -2.44
C ALA A 118 -10.44 -17.23 -1.39
N ASN A 119 -10.50 -16.65 -0.19
CA ASN A 119 -11.57 -16.93 0.74
C ASN A 119 -12.93 -16.67 0.06
N ASP A 120 -14.01 -17.30 0.51
CA ASP A 120 -15.39 -16.90 0.17
C ASP A 120 -15.56 -15.42 0.60
N GLY A 121 -15.09 -14.53 -0.27
CA GLY A 121 -14.69 -13.17 0.08
C GLY A 121 -15.86 -12.23 0.29
N LEU A 122 -15.54 -11.10 0.88
CA LEU A 122 -16.46 -9.96 1.03
C LEU A 122 -16.89 -9.47 -0.36
N ASP A 123 -18.09 -9.83 -0.82
CA ASP A 123 -18.66 -9.29 -2.08
C ASP A 123 -19.33 -7.93 -1.84
N VAL A 124 -18.59 -6.98 -1.23
CA VAL A 124 -19.07 -5.62 -0.99
C VAL A 124 -18.32 -4.62 -1.88
N PRO A 125 -18.99 -3.54 -2.32
CA PRO A 125 -18.35 -2.49 -3.09
C PRO A 125 -17.31 -1.72 -2.27
N VAL A 126 -16.33 -1.16 -2.99
CA VAL A 126 -15.33 -0.24 -2.43
C VAL A 126 -15.37 1.08 -3.20
N VAL A 127 -15.52 2.19 -2.50
CA VAL A 127 -15.47 3.53 -3.08
C VAL A 127 -14.11 4.17 -2.72
N ILE A 128 -13.36 4.58 -3.73
CA ILE A 128 -12.06 5.24 -3.56
C ILE A 128 -12.21 6.73 -3.89
N MET A 129 -11.88 7.59 -2.91
CA MET A 129 -11.95 9.04 -3.03
C MET A 129 -10.68 9.58 -3.70
N ALA A 130 -10.72 9.82 -5.00
CA ALA A 130 -9.57 10.17 -5.84
C ALA A 130 -9.68 11.56 -6.50
N GLY A 131 -10.61 12.42 -6.07
CA GLY A 131 -10.86 13.74 -6.67
C GLY A 131 -9.95 14.88 -6.18
N GLY A 132 -9.19 14.66 -5.11
CA GLY A 132 -8.40 15.70 -4.46
C GLY A 132 -7.16 16.16 -5.23
N LYS A 133 -6.75 17.44 -5.04
CA LYS A 133 -5.57 18.05 -5.70
C LYS A 133 -4.22 17.59 -5.11
N GLY A 134 -4.19 16.98 -3.93
CA GLY A 134 -2.96 16.51 -3.30
C GLY A 134 -1.94 17.61 -2.96
N GLN A 135 -2.37 18.80 -2.53
CA GLN A 135 -1.51 19.98 -2.33
C GLN A 135 -0.32 19.76 -1.40
N ARG A 136 -0.45 18.88 -0.39
CA ARG A 136 0.61 18.54 0.57
C ARG A 136 1.75 17.70 -0.02
N LEU A 137 1.55 17.13 -1.22
CA LEU A 137 2.53 16.32 -1.95
C LEU A 137 3.17 17.08 -3.13
N LYS A 138 3.05 18.42 -3.16
CA LYS A 138 3.78 19.23 -4.13
C LYS A 138 5.30 19.14 -3.90
N PRO A 139 6.11 19.13 -4.99
CA PRO A 139 5.75 19.39 -6.40
C PRO A 139 5.27 18.17 -7.20
N PHE A 140 5.29 16.95 -6.65
CA PHE A 140 4.91 15.73 -7.38
C PHE A 140 3.50 15.82 -7.96
N THR A 141 2.54 16.36 -7.20
CA THR A 141 1.14 16.48 -7.64
C THR A 141 0.89 17.60 -8.64
N ASP A 142 1.89 18.44 -8.92
CA ASP A 142 1.84 19.35 -10.05
C ASP A 142 1.94 18.60 -11.39
N ILE A 143 2.54 17.40 -11.41
CA ILE A 143 2.70 16.54 -12.58
C ILE A 143 1.73 15.35 -12.49
N LEU A 144 1.85 14.50 -11.48
CA LEU A 144 1.03 13.30 -11.31
C LEU A 144 -0.14 13.55 -10.36
N PRO A 145 -1.37 13.06 -10.65
CA PRO A 145 -2.43 13.10 -9.67
C PRO A 145 -2.09 12.20 -8.47
N LYS A 146 -2.53 12.60 -7.28
CA LYS A 146 -2.26 11.91 -6.01
C LYS A 146 -2.47 10.38 -6.04
N PRO A 147 -3.56 9.85 -6.65
CA PRO A 147 -3.77 8.41 -6.75
C PRO A 147 -2.69 7.64 -7.51
N LEU A 148 -1.94 8.32 -8.38
CA LEU A 148 -0.90 7.72 -9.21
C LEU A 148 0.52 7.93 -8.66
N ILE A 149 0.67 8.42 -7.44
CA ILE A 149 1.99 8.50 -6.80
C ILE A 149 2.53 7.09 -6.66
N PRO A 150 3.75 6.83 -7.19
CA PRO A 150 4.35 5.53 -7.12
C PRO A 150 4.71 5.17 -5.68
N LEU A 151 4.53 3.91 -5.33
CA LEU A 151 4.97 3.31 -4.08
C LEU A 151 5.63 1.97 -4.43
N GLY A 152 6.91 2.02 -4.77
CA GLY A 152 7.62 0.95 -5.45
C GLY A 152 7.17 0.83 -6.92
N GLU A 153 6.93 -0.39 -7.38
CA GLU A 153 6.52 -0.69 -8.76
C GLU A 153 5.04 -0.40 -9.05
N LYS A 154 4.25 -0.10 -8.02
CA LYS A 154 2.80 0.15 -8.12
C LYS A 154 2.44 1.52 -7.57
N THR A 155 1.30 2.03 -8.00
CA THR A 155 0.75 3.25 -7.40
C THR A 155 0.14 2.95 -6.02
N VAL A 156 0.01 4.00 -5.20
CA VAL A 156 -0.68 3.89 -3.90
C VAL A 156 -2.09 3.30 -4.08
N THR A 157 -2.82 3.78 -5.10
CA THR A 157 -4.19 3.31 -5.35
C THR A 157 -4.24 1.84 -5.76
N GLU A 158 -3.28 1.34 -6.55
CA GLU A 158 -3.21 -0.09 -6.87
C GLU A 158 -2.99 -0.92 -5.60
N ARG A 159 -2.11 -0.48 -4.70
CA ARG A 159 -1.90 -1.17 -3.42
C ARG A 159 -3.15 -1.20 -2.55
N ILE A 160 -3.92 -0.10 -2.54
CA ILE A 160 -5.23 -0.06 -1.86
C ILE A 160 -6.18 -1.10 -2.47
N ILE A 161 -6.32 -1.12 -3.81
CA ILE A 161 -7.18 -2.08 -4.53
C ILE A 161 -6.77 -3.51 -4.20
N MET A 162 -5.48 -3.82 -4.29
CA MET A 162 -4.97 -5.17 -4.00
C MET A 162 -5.26 -5.62 -2.57
N ARG A 163 -5.19 -4.71 -1.58
CA ARG A 163 -5.57 -5.04 -0.20
C ARG A 163 -7.03 -5.42 -0.07
N PHE A 164 -7.93 -4.69 -0.72
CA PHE A 164 -9.35 -5.04 -0.74
C PHE A 164 -9.59 -6.36 -1.48
N GLN A 165 -8.88 -6.62 -2.58
CA GLN A 165 -8.99 -7.86 -3.34
C GLN A 165 -8.59 -9.11 -2.54
N LYS A 166 -7.63 -9.00 -1.62
CA LYS A 166 -7.30 -10.06 -0.67
C LYS A 166 -8.50 -10.58 0.12
N TYR A 167 -9.42 -9.68 0.43
CA TYR A 167 -10.66 -9.99 1.16
C TYR A 167 -11.85 -10.23 0.23
N GLY A 168 -11.62 -10.39 -1.08
CA GLY A 168 -12.67 -10.70 -2.08
C GLY A 168 -13.46 -9.49 -2.58
N CYS A 169 -13.13 -8.27 -2.18
CA CYS A 169 -13.76 -7.07 -2.72
C CYS A 169 -13.26 -6.82 -4.16
N ASN A 170 -14.12 -7.03 -5.16
CA ASN A 170 -13.76 -6.95 -6.57
C ASN A 170 -14.54 -5.89 -7.36
N ARG A 171 -15.36 -5.06 -6.70
CA ARG A 171 -16.13 -3.99 -7.32
C ARG A 171 -15.69 -2.64 -6.78
N PHE A 172 -15.03 -1.83 -7.62
CA PHE A 172 -14.47 -0.55 -7.23
C PHE A 172 -15.17 0.60 -7.94
N TYR A 173 -15.57 1.62 -7.17
CA TYR A 173 -16.02 2.91 -7.68
C TYR A 173 -14.95 3.94 -7.34
N MET A 174 -14.38 4.60 -8.34
CA MET A 174 -13.36 5.61 -8.11
C MET A 174 -13.92 6.99 -8.44
N ILE A 175 -14.10 7.83 -7.42
CA ILE A 175 -14.57 9.20 -7.59
C ILE A 175 -13.39 10.07 -7.99
N VAL A 176 -13.45 10.66 -9.19
CA VAL A 176 -12.34 11.40 -9.80
C VAL A 176 -12.77 12.81 -10.20
N ASN A 177 -11.87 13.78 -10.02
CA ASN A 177 -12.05 15.18 -10.43
C ASN A 177 -10.73 15.73 -10.99
N TYR A 178 -9.80 16.12 -10.14
CA TYR A 178 -8.52 16.71 -10.54
C TYR A 178 -7.69 15.73 -11.37
N LYS A 179 -7.26 16.17 -12.57
CA LYS A 179 -6.48 15.34 -13.53
C LYS A 179 -7.12 13.97 -13.83
N LYS A 180 -8.45 13.88 -13.82
CA LYS A 180 -9.19 12.64 -14.01
C LYS A 180 -8.79 11.83 -15.24
N ASN A 181 -8.41 12.51 -16.34
CA ASN A 181 -8.01 11.84 -17.58
C ASN A 181 -6.68 11.08 -17.43
N PHE A 182 -5.74 11.57 -16.61
CA PHE A 182 -4.51 10.84 -16.29
C PHE A 182 -4.82 9.56 -15.51
N ILE A 183 -5.69 9.66 -14.49
CA ILE A 183 -6.08 8.51 -13.68
C ILE A 183 -6.76 7.46 -14.56
N LYS A 184 -7.72 7.88 -15.39
CA LYS A 184 -8.44 6.97 -16.29
C LYS A 184 -7.52 6.30 -17.30
N ALA A 185 -6.61 7.06 -17.94
CA ALA A 185 -5.67 6.54 -18.92
C ALA A 185 -4.74 5.50 -18.28
N TYR A 186 -4.22 5.78 -17.09
CA TYR A 186 -3.35 4.84 -16.37
C TYR A 186 -4.02 3.49 -16.13
N PHE A 187 -5.22 3.49 -15.59
CA PHE A 187 -5.95 2.24 -15.29
C PHE A 187 -6.54 1.56 -16.54
N ALA A 188 -6.73 2.29 -17.64
CA ALA A 188 -7.17 1.71 -18.92
C ALA A 188 -6.05 0.97 -19.63
N ASP A 189 -4.80 1.43 -19.46
CA ASP A 189 -3.59 0.87 -20.09
C ASP A 189 -2.90 -0.19 -19.23
N ASN A 190 -3.36 -0.37 -17.99
CA ASN A 190 -2.78 -1.33 -17.07
C ASN A 190 -3.09 -2.77 -17.48
N GLU A 191 -2.06 -3.62 -17.56
CA GLU A 191 -2.20 -5.06 -17.85
C GLU A 191 -3.06 -5.78 -16.81
N MET A 192 -3.04 -5.33 -15.55
CA MET A 192 -3.95 -5.79 -14.50
C MET A 192 -5.29 -5.07 -14.64
N LYS A 193 -6.27 -5.74 -15.26
CA LYS A 193 -7.62 -5.21 -15.43
C LYS A 193 -8.38 -5.20 -14.11
N TYR A 194 -8.25 -4.11 -13.36
CA TYR A 194 -9.08 -3.88 -12.17
C TYR A 194 -10.53 -3.57 -12.58
N ASN A 195 -11.50 -4.13 -11.85
CA ASN A 195 -12.92 -3.84 -12.08
C ASN A 195 -13.27 -2.47 -11.46
N ILE A 196 -12.85 -1.38 -12.11
CA ILE A 196 -13.05 0.00 -11.65
C ILE A 196 -14.10 0.68 -12.50
N GLN A 197 -15.15 1.20 -11.85
CA GLN A 197 -16.08 2.13 -12.44
C GLN A 197 -15.73 3.56 -12.01
N PHE A 198 -15.32 4.40 -12.95
CA PHE A 198 -15.05 5.81 -12.68
C PHE A 198 -16.33 6.60 -12.52
N VAL A 199 -16.39 7.40 -11.45
CA VAL A 199 -17.49 8.32 -11.16
C VAL A 199 -16.91 9.75 -11.19
N GLU A 200 -17.35 10.52 -12.17
CA GLU A 200 -16.79 11.86 -12.38
C GLU A 200 -17.51 12.89 -11.54
N GLU A 201 -16.73 13.63 -10.77
CA GLU A 201 -17.17 14.80 -10.03
C GLU A 201 -16.87 16.05 -10.89
N GLU A 202 -17.90 16.79 -11.30
CA GLU A 202 -17.72 17.99 -12.16
C GLU A 202 -17.11 19.16 -11.40
N LYS A 203 -17.52 19.36 -10.14
CA LYS A 203 -16.98 20.35 -9.21
C LYS A 203 -16.59 19.65 -7.92
N PHE A 204 -15.56 20.11 -7.24
CA PHE A 204 -15.12 19.52 -5.98
C PHE A 204 -16.18 19.71 -4.89
N LEU A 205 -16.74 18.60 -4.39
CA LEU A 205 -17.84 18.56 -3.43
C LEU A 205 -17.40 18.22 -1.99
N GLY A 206 -16.10 18.22 -1.73
CA GLY A 206 -15.56 17.80 -0.43
C GLY A 206 -15.44 16.29 -0.29
N THR A 207 -15.03 15.83 0.87
CA THR A 207 -14.76 14.39 1.11
C THR A 207 -16.03 13.55 1.31
N ALA A 208 -17.17 14.16 1.62
CA ALA A 208 -18.46 13.48 1.73
C ALA A 208 -19.39 13.79 0.55
N GLY A 209 -19.43 15.02 0.05
CA GLY A 209 -20.36 15.41 -1.01
C GLY A 209 -20.20 14.60 -2.28
N GLY A 210 -18.96 14.24 -2.67
CA GLY A 210 -18.66 13.36 -3.80
C GLY A 210 -19.26 11.96 -3.67
N LEU A 211 -19.45 11.44 -2.45
CA LEU A 211 -20.08 10.13 -2.22
C LEU A 211 -21.55 10.09 -2.68
N LYS A 212 -22.24 11.23 -2.76
CA LYS A 212 -23.59 11.27 -3.31
C LYS A 212 -23.69 10.68 -4.72
N LEU A 213 -22.61 10.78 -5.50
CA LEU A 213 -22.56 10.32 -6.88
C LEU A 213 -22.56 8.78 -7.04
N VAL A 214 -22.33 8.03 -5.94
CA VAL A 214 -22.42 6.57 -5.94
C VAL A 214 -23.75 6.06 -5.39
N GLN A 215 -24.71 6.94 -5.07
CA GLN A 215 -26.05 6.55 -4.68
C GLN A 215 -26.73 5.76 -5.80
N GLY A 216 -27.30 4.60 -5.44
CA GLY A 216 -27.88 3.65 -6.39
C GLY A 216 -26.87 2.79 -7.17
N LYS A 217 -25.58 2.98 -6.96
CA LYS A 217 -24.50 2.15 -7.52
C LYS A 217 -23.87 1.26 -6.45
N ALA A 218 -23.49 1.82 -5.31
CA ALA A 218 -23.05 1.08 -4.14
C ALA A 218 -24.27 0.83 -3.25
N ALA A 219 -24.72 -0.41 -3.16
CA ALA A 219 -25.88 -0.82 -2.39
C ALA A 219 -25.46 -1.56 -1.12
N GLY A 220 -26.29 -1.47 -0.07
CA GLY A 220 -26.05 -2.11 1.21
C GLY A 220 -24.93 -1.46 2.00
N ASP A 221 -24.09 -2.28 2.63
CA ASP A 221 -22.87 -1.83 3.32
C ASP A 221 -21.68 -1.88 2.36
N PHE A 222 -20.82 -0.87 2.36
CA PHE A 222 -19.66 -0.78 1.48
C PHE A 222 -18.52 -0.03 2.14
N PHE A 223 -17.29 -0.27 1.65
CA PHE A 223 -16.12 0.47 2.10
C PHE A 223 -15.96 1.79 1.37
N VAL A 224 -15.46 2.80 2.08
CA VAL A 224 -14.99 4.06 1.51
C VAL A 224 -13.57 4.29 1.99
N SER A 225 -12.65 4.50 1.05
CA SER A 225 -11.24 4.73 1.35
C SER A 225 -10.74 6.01 0.69
N ASN A 226 -9.94 6.78 1.38
CA ASN A 226 -9.08 7.77 0.76
C ASN A 226 -8.09 7.07 -0.17
N CYS A 227 -7.56 7.78 -1.19
CA CYS A 227 -6.62 7.24 -2.16
C CYS A 227 -5.14 7.37 -1.72
N ASP A 228 -4.87 7.72 -0.46
CA ASP A 228 -3.54 8.01 0.08
C ASP A 228 -3.26 7.30 1.40
N ILE A 229 -4.02 6.27 1.73
CA ILE A 229 -3.86 5.49 2.96
C ILE A 229 -3.71 4.01 2.65
N LEU A 230 -2.84 3.33 3.38
CA LEU A 230 -2.75 1.88 3.38
C LEU A 230 -3.03 1.38 4.80
N ILE A 231 -4.03 0.52 4.92
CA ILE A 231 -4.47 -0.04 6.21
C ILE A 231 -4.18 -1.54 6.21
N ASP A 232 -3.39 -1.99 7.18
CA ASP A 232 -3.11 -3.40 7.41
C ASP A 232 -3.97 -3.94 8.54
N ALA A 233 -5.23 -4.24 8.23
CA ALA A 233 -6.21 -4.69 9.19
C ALA A 233 -7.10 -5.79 8.58
N ASP A 234 -7.83 -6.48 9.43
CA ASP A 234 -8.82 -7.47 9.02
C ASP A 234 -10.10 -6.76 8.54
N TYR A 235 -10.25 -6.64 7.20
CA TYR A 235 -11.42 -5.98 6.59
C TYR A 235 -12.72 -6.75 6.81
N GLN A 236 -12.63 -8.08 6.98
CA GLN A 236 -13.80 -8.90 7.32
C GLN A 236 -14.29 -8.54 8.73
N ALA A 237 -13.41 -8.52 9.72
CA ALA A 237 -13.76 -8.15 11.08
C ALA A 237 -14.30 -6.71 11.19
N ILE A 238 -13.76 -5.77 10.39
CA ILE A 238 -14.27 -4.39 10.32
C ILE A 238 -15.72 -4.38 9.83
N LEU A 239 -16.03 -5.09 8.75
CA LEU A 239 -17.38 -5.16 8.19
C LEU A 239 -18.34 -5.88 9.13
N GLU A 240 -17.94 -7.00 9.71
CA GLU A 240 -18.76 -7.76 10.68
C GLU A 240 -19.15 -6.90 11.89
N GLU A 241 -18.19 -6.12 12.41
CA GLU A 241 -18.44 -5.21 13.54
C GLU A 241 -19.41 -4.09 13.17
N HIS A 242 -19.31 -3.53 11.95
CA HIS A 242 -20.22 -2.54 11.41
C HIS A 242 -21.66 -3.08 11.34
N VAL A 243 -21.83 -4.26 10.73
CA VAL A 243 -23.11 -4.94 10.58
C VAL A 243 -23.70 -5.32 11.94
N ARG A 244 -22.89 -5.89 12.83
CA ARG A 244 -23.28 -6.30 14.19
C ARG A 244 -23.84 -5.12 15.00
N LYS A 245 -23.18 -3.97 14.94
CA LYS A 245 -23.60 -2.73 15.62
C LYS A 245 -24.74 -2.03 14.91
N LYS A 246 -25.04 -2.38 13.66
CA LYS A 246 -26.01 -1.70 12.79
C LYS A 246 -25.71 -0.21 12.67
N CYS A 247 -24.46 0.12 12.41
CA CYS A 247 -24.01 1.49 12.26
C CYS A 247 -24.47 2.06 10.90
N ILE A 248 -24.65 3.39 10.84
CA ILE A 248 -24.82 4.10 9.56
C ILE A 248 -23.44 4.34 8.92
N ILE A 249 -22.44 4.54 9.75
CA ILE A 249 -21.02 4.64 9.39
C ILE A 249 -20.17 4.09 10.53
N THR A 250 -19.08 3.40 10.18
CA THR A 250 -18.01 2.99 11.10
C THR A 250 -16.70 3.59 10.63
N LEU A 251 -16.03 4.34 11.49
CA LEU A 251 -14.71 4.91 11.26
C LEU A 251 -13.65 3.90 11.67
N VAL A 252 -12.69 3.62 10.81
CA VAL A 252 -11.47 2.92 11.20
C VAL A 252 -10.49 3.96 11.75
N CYS A 253 -10.07 3.81 12.99
CA CYS A 253 -9.22 4.79 13.68
C CYS A 253 -7.95 4.12 14.18
N ALA A 254 -6.81 4.76 13.95
CA ALA A 254 -5.53 4.37 14.49
C ALA A 254 -5.37 4.90 15.93
N HIS A 255 -5.01 4.03 16.87
CA HIS A 255 -4.71 4.43 18.24
C HIS A 255 -3.28 4.95 18.33
N LYS A 256 -3.13 6.27 18.41
CA LYS A 256 -1.83 6.94 18.40
C LYS A 256 -1.47 7.52 19.76
N LYS A 257 -0.23 7.28 20.20
CA LYS A 257 0.32 7.78 21.45
C LYS A 257 1.37 8.85 21.18
N TYR A 258 1.22 9.99 21.84
CA TYR A 258 2.16 11.11 21.80
C TYR A 258 2.80 11.29 23.17
N GLN A 259 4.07 11.00 23.26
CA GLN A 259 4.83 11.27 24.49
C GLN A 259 5.30 12.72 24.50
N MET A 260 4.84 13.49 25.48
CA MET A 260 5.37 14.82 25.72
C MET A 260 6.78 14.69 26.29
N PRO A 261 7.81 15.32 25.71
CA PRO A 261 9.17 15.20 26.22
C PRO A 261 9.44 16.01 27.47
N TYR A 262 8.45 16.78 27.96
CA TYR A 262 8.54 17.71 29.08
C TYR A 262 7.46 17.45 30.10
N GLY A 263 7.67 17.96 31.34
CA GLY A 263 6.62 18.07 32.34
C GLY A 263 5.53 19.04 31.88
N THR A 264 4.26 18.68 32.06
CA THR A 264 3.11 19.54 31.81
C THR A 264 2.55 20.11 33.11
N VAL A 265 2.08 21.35 33.09
CA VAL A 265 1.54 22.05 34.23
C VAL A 265 0.17 22.60 33.87
N GLU A 266 -0.83 22.36 34.71
CA GLU A 266 -2.15 22.95 34.60
C GLU A 266 -2.33 24.03 35.68
N GLY A 267 -2.82 25.19 35.28
CA GLY A 267 -3.13 26.31 36.20
C GLY A 267 -4.63 26.49 36.34
N ASP A 268 -5.04 27.00 37.49
CA ASP A 268 -6.42 27.48 37.71
C ASP A 268 -6.62 28.92 37.16
N ALA A 269 -7.82 29.46 37.28
CA ALA A 269 -8.19 30.77 36.80
C ALA A 269 -7.44 31.92 37.52
N GLU A 270 -6.95 31.68 38.73
CA GLU A 270 -6.19 32.60 39.54
C GLU A 270 -4.67 32.52 39.27
N GLY A 271 -4.21 31.56 38.44
CA GLY A 271 -2.81 31.37 38.06
C GLY A 271 -1.99 30.48 39.00
N TYR A 272 -2.63 29.72 39.91
CA TYR A 272 -1.96 28.73 40.73
C TYR A 272 -1.90 27.39 40.04
N VAL A 273 -0.81 26.63 40.28
CA VAL A 273 -0.64 25.28 39.75
C VAL A 273 -1.62 24.32 40.44
N CYS A 274 -2.52 23.70 39.68
CA CYS A 274 -3.46 22.72 40.19
C CYS A 274 -3.11 21.27 39.84
N ASN A 275 -2.29 21.03 38.77
CA ASN A 275 -1.84 19.73 38.40
C ASN A 275 -0.46 19.80 37.73
N MET A 276 0.35 18.73 37.89
CA MET A 276 1.64 18.61 37.21
C MET A 276 1.90 17.12 36.87
N GLN A 277 2.28 16.86 35.62
CA GLN A 277 2.62 15.51 35.14
C GLN A 277 3.96 15.52 34.43
N GLU A 278 4.86 14.61 34.82
CA GLU A 278 6.16 14.46 34.17
C GLU A 278 6.03 13.57 32.92
N LYS A 279 6.40 14.10 31.75
CA LYS A 279 6.40 13.39 30.47
C LYS A 279 5.12 12.60 30.18
N PRO A 280 3.94 13.22 30.28
CA PRO A 280 2.69 12.50 30.08
C PRO A 280 2.58 11.91 28.67
N VAL A 281 1.90 10.76 28.56
CA VAL A 281 1.53 10.16 27.30
C VAL A 281 0.08 10.52 26.99
N LEU A 282 -0.13 11.24 25.90
CA LEU A 282 -1.45 11.58 25.37
C LEU A 282 -1.85 10.52 24.32
N SER A 283 -3.05 9.99 24.42
CA SER A 283 -3.57 9.01 23.47
C SER A 283 -4.77 9.54 22.73
N TYR A 284 -4.77 9.36 21.41
CA TYR A 284 -5.89 9.77 20.54
C TYR A 284 -6.22 8.67 19.55
N ASN A 285 -7.52 8.57 19.22
CA ASN A 285 -7.99 7.75 18.12
C ASN A 285 -8.07 8.64 16.88
N ILE A 286 -7.16 8.43 15.94
CA ILE A 286 -7.02 9.25 14.74
C ILE A 286 -7.85 8.63 13.61
N ASN A 287 -8.71 9.43 12.98
CA ASN A 287 -9.46 9.01 11.81
C ASN A 287 -8.50 8.76 10.64
N THR A 288 -8.44 7.53 10.16
CA THR A 288 -7.51 7.13 9.11
C THR A 288 -7.96 7.53 7.70
N GLY A 289 -9.27 7.74 7.49
CA GLY A 289 -9.86 7.94 6.16
C GLY A 289 -10.37 6.65 5.51
N LEU A 290 -10.44 5.55 6.28
CA LEU A 290 -11.13 4.32 5.91
C LEU A 290 -12.44 4.22 6.70
N TYR A 291 -13.52 3.90 6.00
CA TYR A 291 -14.86 3.80 6.57
C TYR A 291 -15.60 2.58 6.04
N VAL A 292 -16.53 2.05 6.82
CA VAL A 292 -17.66 1.25 6.33
C VAL A 292 -18.92 2.08 6.43
N ILE A 293 -19.68 2.15 5.36
CA ILE A 293 -20.87 3.01 5.25
C ILE A 293 -22.06 2.18 4.80
N ASN A 294 -23.20 2.33 5.50
CA ASN A 294 -24.48 1.83 5.00
C ASN A 294 -25.05 2.81 3.96
N GLU A 295 -25.69 2.32 2.90
CA GLU A 295 -26.22 3.15 1.81
C GLU A 295 -27.14 4.31 2.27
N ARG A 296 -27.84 4.17 3.42
CA ARG A 296 -28.66 5.23 4.01
C ARG A 296 -27.86 6.48 4.37
N PHE A 297 -26.55 6.36 4.63
CA PHE A 297 -25.68 7.51 4.86
C PHE A 297 -25.65 8.45 3.65
N LEU A 298 -25.75 7.90 2.43
CA LEU A 298 -25.77 8.70 1.20
C LEU A 298 -27.04 9.56 1.09
N GLU A 299 -28.14 9.16 1.73
CA GLU A 299 -29.37 9.94 1.75
C GLU A 299 -29.22 11.24 2.54
N MET A 300 -28.34 11.26 3.54
CA MET A 300 -28.06 12.42 4.36
C MET A 300 -27.19 13.49 3.65
N ILE A 301 -26.54 13.13 2.55
CA ILE A 301 -25.71 14.03 1.77
C ILE A 301 -26.61 14.91 0.89
N PRO A 302 -26.58 16.25 1.04
CA PRO A 302 -27.36 17.13 0.18
C PRO A 302 -26.82 17.10 -1.26
N GLN A 303 -27.73 17.29 -2.21
CA GLN A 303 -27.38 17.27 -3.63
C GLN A 303 -26.49 18.46 -4.00
N ASP A 304 -25.45 18.20 -4.82
CA ASP A 304 -24.57 19.23 -5.40
C ASP A 304 -23.94 20.22 -4.40
N THR A 305 -23.76 19.80 -3.17
CA THR A 305 -23.27 20.66 -2.07
C THR A 305 -21.88 20.18 -1.62
N PHE A 306 -21.00 21.15 -1.33
CA PHE A 306 -19.72 20.86 -0.68
C PHE A 306 -19.97 20.44 0.77
N VAL A 307 -19.56 19.22 1.13
CA VAL A 307 -19.65 18.69 2.49
C VAL A 307 -18.39 17.87 2.80
N ASP A 308 -17.79 18.13 3.95
CA ASP A 308 -16.70 17.29 4.45
C ASP A 308 -17.22 16.12 5.29
N MET A 309 -16.49 15.02 5.27
CA MET A 309 -16.84 13.78 5.99
C MET A 309 -17.02 14.03 7.49
N THR A 310 -16.15 14.82 8.10
CA THR A 310 -16.21 15.14 9.52
C THR A 310 -17.47 15.94 9.90
N GLU A 311 -17.91 16.84 9.02
CA GLU A 311 -19.12 17.61 9.22
C GLU A 311 -20.38 16.72 9.17
N LEU A 312 -20.45 15.85 8.16
CA LEU A 312 -21.56 14.91 7.99
C LEU A 312 -21.63 13.88 9.13
N ILE A 313 -20.49 13.37 9.58
CA ILE A 313 -20.42 12.50 10.76
C ILE A 313 -20.94 13.23 12.00
N GLY A 314 -20.56 14.50 12.19
CA GLY A 314 -21.07 15.33 13.27
C GLY A 314 -22.59 15.51 13.20
N GLU A 315 -23.16 15.60 12.01
CA GLU A 315 -24.61 15.63 11.81
C GLU A 315 -25.29 14.30 12.18
N CYS A 316 -24.68 13.17 11.77
CA CYS A 316 -25.16 11.83 12.17
C CYS A 316 -25.23 11.69 13.70
N ILE A 317 -24.18 12.13 14.41
CA ILE A 317 -24.12 12.10 15.88
C ILE A 317 -25.25 12.97 16.48
N ARG A 318 -25.44 14.20 15.96
CA ARG A 318 -26.53 15.09 16.41
C ARG A 318 -27.92 14.49 16.20
N LYS A 319 -28.11 13.77 15.10
CA LYS A 319 -29.35 13.06 14.79
C LYS A 319 -29.50 11.72 15.54
N LYS A 320 -28.54 11.37 16.40
CA LYS A 320 -28.50 10.12 17.18
C LYS A 320 -28.44 8.87 16.30
N GLU A 321 -27.90 8.97 15.09
CA GLU A 321 -27.57 7.83 14.28
C GLU A 321 -26.40 7.04 14.91
N LYS A 322 -26.33 5.76 14.64
CA LYS A 322 -25.28 4.90 15.17
C LYS A 322 -23.99 5.09 14.37
N VAL A 323 -23.08 5.88 14.91
CA VAL A 323 -21.72 6.07 14.39
C VAL A 323 -20.79 5.16 15.17
N GLY A 324 -20.16 4.19 14.49
CA GLY A 324 -19.24 3.22 15.07
C GLY A 324 -17.78 3.66 14.95
N ILE A 325 -16.95 3.01 15.76
CA ILE A 325 -15.50 3.10 15.68
C ILE A 325 -14.92 1.68 15.68
N TYR A 326 -13.93 1.44 14.83
CA TYR A 326 -13.08 0.26 14.84
C TYR A 326 -11.64 0.69 15.06
N LEU A 327 -10.98 0.17 16.07
CA LEU A 327 -9.62 0.57 16.45
C LEU A 327 -8.59 -0.36 15.83
N ILE A 328 -7.53 0.25 15.28
CA ILE A 328 -6.32 -0.42 14.81
C ILE A 328 -5.11 0.19 15.51
N GLU A 329 -3.99 -0.52 15.51
CA GLU A 329 -2.73 0.01 16.02
C GLU A 329 -2.11 1.02 15.05
N GLU A 330 -1.24 1.91 15.54
CA GLU A 330 -0.60 2.96 14.72
C GLU A 330 0.18 2.37 13.55
N GLU A 331 0.88 1.26 13.77
CA GLU A 331 1.73 0.57 12.78
C GLU A 331 0.92 -0.03 11.62
N GLN A 332 -0.38 -0.25 11.83
CA GLN A 332 -1.29 -0.77 10.79
C GLN A 332 -1.80 0.32 9.84
N TRP A 333 -1.46 1.58 10.08
CA TRP A 333 -1.87 2.72 9.27
C TRP A 333 -0.67 3.44 8.67
N LEU A 334 -0.58 3.42 7.34
CA LEU A 334 0.43 4.14 6.57
C LEU A 334 -0.26 5.27 5.80
N ASP A 335 0.03 6.51 6.18
CA ASP A 335 -0.43 7.73 5.49
C ASP A 335 0.60 8.11 4.42
N THR A 336 0.20 8.20 3.17
CA THR A 336 1.03 8.66 2.05
C THR A 336 0.65 10.06 1.58
N GLY A 337 -0.20 10.75 2.32
CA GLY A 337 -0.74 12.06 1.96
C GLY A 337 0.21 13.25 2.20
N GLN A 338 1.38 13.04 2.83
CA GLN A 338 2.42 14.03 3.10
C GLN A 338 3.80 13.45 2.77
N MET A 339 4.77 14.31 2.40
CA MET A 339 6.11 13.85 2.00
C MET A 339 6.83 13.04 3.07
N GLU A 340 6.83 13.54 4.31
CA GLU A 340 7.50 12.86 5.44
C GLU A 340 6.88 11.48 5.72
N GLU A 341 5.55 11.38 5.62
CA GLU A 341 4.84 10.12 5.84
C GLU A 341 5.00 9.17 4.63
N LEU A 342 5.10 9.70 3.43
CA LEU A 342 5.42 8.93 2.23
C LEU A 342 6.80 8.27 2.36
N GLU A 343 7.83 9.01 2.80
CA GLU A 343 9.18 8.47 3.05
C GLU A 343 9.17 7.38 4.13
N LYS A 344 8.41 7.58 5.22
CA LYS A 344 8.20 6.56 6.25
C LYS A 344 7.52 5.31 5.68
N THR A 345 6.52 5.51 4.83
CA THR A 345 5.80 4.42 4.15
C THR A 345 6.74 3.63 3.22
N TYR A 346 7.59 4.30 2.45
CA TYR A 346 8.65 3.63 1.67
C TYR A 346 9.55 2.77 2.57
N THR A 347 9.95 3.30 3.72
CA THR A 347 10.78 2.57 4.68
C THR A 347 10.04 1.40 5.31
N ALA A 348 8.78 1.60 5.73
CA ALA A 348 7.95 0.57 6.35
C ALA A 348 7.66 -0.59 5.39
N LEU A 349 7.38 -0.28 4.12
CA LEU A 349 7.19 -1.27 3.06
C LEU A 349 8.51 -1.77 2.47
N LYS A 350 9.67 -1.28 2.96
CA LYS A 350 11.01 -1.65 2.48
C LYS A 350 11.22 -1.47 0.97
N LEU A 351 10.62 -0.42 0.43
CA LEU A 351 10.64 -0.09 -1.00
C LEU A 351 11.84 0.80 -1.39
N ASN A 352 12.74 1.10 -0.46
CA ASN A 352 13.97 1.83 -0.74
C ASN A 352 14.90 0.88 -1.51
N GLY A 353 14.95 1.08 -2.83
CA GLY A 353 15.81 0.38 -3.76
C GLY A 353 17.28 0.76 -3.64
#